data_0a5a07fc51317c6a2ad597b69837ae6d
#
_entry.id   0a5a07fc51317c6a2ad597b69837ae6d
#
_cell.length_a   1.000
_cell.length_b   1.000
_cell.length_c   1.000
_cell.angle_alpha   90.00
_cell.angle_beta   90.00
_cell.angle_gamma   90.00
#
_symmetry.space_group_name_H-M   'P 1'
#
loop_
_entity.id
_entity.type
_entity.pdbx_description
1 polymer ?
#
loop_
_entity_poly.entity_id
_entity_poly.type
_entity_poly.pdbx_seq_one_letter_code
_entity_poly.pdbx_strand_id
1 'polypeptide(L)'
;DLIIESMAEDTQAKIDFYKKLAPVLPQKTVVVTNSSTLLPSTFAKYTGRPEKYLSLHFANSIWKNNMTEVMAQSQTDKRYFDELVDFANDIRMLALPVNKEKNGYLLNSMLVPWLLSGLDLYVSGVSDPKSIDLAWTRGTGAPKGPFRVFDTVGIQTAYNIVMQYQKVPSLVSPLLKKMM
;
A
#
# COMPACT_ATOMS: atom_id res chain seq x y z
N ASP A 1 8.52 -22.69 3.85
CA ASP A 1 9.38 -21.66 3.25
C ASP A 1 8.50 -20.52 2.74
N LEU A 2 8.97 -19.26 2.85
CA LEU A 2 8.26 -18.05 2.44
C LEU A 2 9.20 -17.19 1.57
N ILE A 3 8.67 -16.68 0.45
CA ILE A 3 9.32 -15.65 -0.36
C ILE A 3 8.48 -14.38 -0.31
N ILE A 4 9.11 -13.27 0.04
CA ILE A 4 8.50 -11.93 0.07
C ILE A 4 9.06 -11.13 -1.10
N GLU A 5 8.24 -10.90 -2.13
CA GLU A 5 8.59 -10.07 -3.28
C GLU A 5 8.44 -8.58 -2.90
N SER A 6 9.51 -7.82 -3.04
CA SER A 6 9.57 -6.39 -2.73
C SER A 6 10.21 -5.58 -3.87
N MET A 7 9.92 -5.93 -5.12
CA MET A 7 10.38 -5.22 -6.30
C MET A 7 9.65 -3.88 -6.47
N ALA A 8 10.17 -3.05 -7.37
CA ALA A 8 9.50 -1.81 -7.77
C ALA A 8 8.06 -2.06 -8.28
N GLU A 9 7.21 -1.04 -8.14
CA GLU A 9 5.79 -1.08 -8.55
C GLU A 9 5.65 -1.03 -10.09
N ASP A 10 6.22 -2.03 -10.77
CA ASP A 10 6.12 -2.22 -12.22
C ASP A 10 5.47 -3.56 -12.52
N THR A 11 4.29 -3.50 -13.16
CA THR A 11 3.49 -4.70 -13.44
C THR A 11 4.21 -5.70 -14.34
N GLN A 12 4.89 -5.22 -15.39
CA GLN A 12 5.54 -6.13 -16.34
C GLN A 12 6.78 -6.79 -15.72
N ALA A 13 7.58 -6.01 -14.98
CA ALA A 13 8.75 -6.53 -14.28
C ALA A 13 8.37 -7.61 -13.26
N LYS A 14 7.28 -7.41 -12.50
CA LYS A 14 6.76 -8.42 -11.55
C LYS A 14 6.26 -9.67 -12.27
N ILE A 15 5.54 -9.53 -13.40
CA ILE A 15 5.09 -10.69 -14.21
C ILE A 15 6.28 -11.51 -14.70
N ASP A 16 7.30 -10.85 -15.23
CA ASP A 16 8.49 -11.53 -15.76
C ASP A 16 9.29 -12.21 -14.65
N PHE A 17 9.36 -11.60 -13.49
CA PHE A 17 9.95 -12.20 -12.30
C PHE A 17 9.20 -13.47 -11.87
N TYR A 18 7.88 -13.42 -11.72
CA TYR A 18 7.09 -14.58 -11.30
C TYR A 18 7.16 -15.73 -12.31
N LYS A 19 7.15 -15.45 -13.60
CA LYS A 19 7.32 -16.46 -14.65
C LYS A 19 8.67 -17.17 -14.56
N LYS A 20 9.74 -16.46 -14.21
CA LYS A 20 11.09 -17.04 -14.02
C LYS A 20 11.19 -17.79 -12.70
N LEU A 21 10.53 -17.31 -11.66
CA LEU A 21 10.56 -17.87 -10.32
C LEU A 21 9.75 -19.19 -10.22
N ALA A 22 8.56 -19.22 -10.83
CA ALA A 22 7.60 -20.31 -10.70
C ALA A 22 8.19 -21.73 -10.94
N PRO A 23 8.99 -21.97 -12.02
CA PRO A 23 9.48 -23.31 -12.33
C PRO A 23 10.59 -23.81 -11.39
N VAL A 24 11.24 -22.92 -10.64
CA VAL A 24 12.39 -23.27 -9.78
C VAL A 24 12.05 -23.39 -8.31
N LEU A 25 10.84 -23.00 -7.92
CA LEU A 25 10.42 -23.01 -6.52
C LEU A 25 9.96 -24.40 -6.05
N PRO A 26 10.39 -24.85 -4.85
CA PRO A 26 9.82 -26.03 -4.20
C PRO A 26 8.30 -25.92 -4.03
N GLN A 27 7.59 -27.03 -4.11
CA GLN A 27 6.12 -27.07 -3.99
C GLN A 27 5.60 -26.53 -2.65
N LYS A 28 6.38 -26.64 -1.57
CA LYS A 28 6.02 -26.16 -0.24
C LYS A 28 6.07 -24.63 -0.07
N THR A 29 6.73 -23.90 -0.99
CA THR A 29 7.01 -22.47 -0.83
C THR A 29 5.77 -21.63 -1.04
N VAL A 30 5.45 -20.80 -0.07
CA VAL A 30 4.45 -19.71 -0.17
C VAL A 30 5.12 -18.48 -0.75
N VAL A 31 4.45 -17.78 -1.65
CA VAL A 31 4.95 -16.55 -2.27
C VAL A 31 4.02 -15.39 -1.90
N VAL A 32 4.59 -14.30 -1.44
CA VAL A 32 3.82 -13.09 -1.12
C VAL A 32 4.40 -11.87 -1.81
N THR A 33 3.55 -10.91 -2.10
CA THR A 33 3.95 -9.58 -2.59
C THR A 33 3.84 -8.55 -1.48
N ASN A 34 4.84 -7.67 -1.38
CA ASN A 34 4.83 -6.47 -0.53
C ASN A 34 4.34 -5.23 -1.30
N SER A 35 3.73 -5.40 -2.46
CA SER A 35 3.20 -4.30 -3.27
C SER A 35 2.23 -3.45 -2.48
N SER A 36 2.37 -2.13 -2.56
CA SER A 36 1.49 -1.16 -1.89
C SER A 36 0.22 -0.84 -2.69
N THR A 37 0.27 -1.03 -4.01
CA THR A 37 -0.79 -0.57 -4.91
C THR A 37 -1.31 -1.63 -5.87
N LEU A 38 -0.48 -2.61 -6.26
CA LEU A 38 -0.86 -3.64 -7.21
C LEU A 38 -1.53 -4.82 -6.51
N LEU A 39 -2.69 -5.24 -7.02
CA LEU A 39 -3.46 -6.32 -6.42
C LEU A 39 -2.82 -7.69 -6.68
N PRO A 40 -2.80 -8.61 -5.70
CA PRO A 40 -2.24 -9.96 -5.89
C PRO A 40 -2.96 -10.74 -6.99
N SER A 41 -4.27 -10.57 -7.21
CA SER A 41 -5.00 -11.21 -8.31
C SER A 41 -4.40 -10.93 -9.70
N THR A 42 -3.74 -9.78 -9.87
CA THR A 42 -3.05 -9.42 -11.12
C THR A 42 -1.94 -10.42 -11.47
N PHE A 43 -1.28 -10.97 -10.46
CA PHE A 43 -0.07 -11.79 -10.62
C PHE A 43 -0.28 -13.28 -10.37
N ALA A 44 -1.34 -13.65 -9.66
CA ALA A 44 -1.57 -15.02 -9.16
C ALA A 44 -1.32 -16.11 -10.22
N LYS A 45 -1.85 -15.93 -11.44
CA LYS A 45 -1.69 -16.89 -12.55
C LYS A 45 -0.24 -17.09 -13.04
N TYR A 46 0.64 -16.11 -12.78
CA TYR A 46 2.03 -16.18 -13.22
C TYR A 46 2.95 -16.83 -12.19
N THR A 47 2.47 -17.04 -10.96
CA THR A 47 3.26 -17.63 -9.87
C THR A 47 3.34 -19.16 -9.94
N GLY A 48 2.52 -19.81 -10.77
CA GLY A 48 2.39 -21.27 -10.85
C GLY A 48 1.79 -21.93 -9.60
N ARG A 49 1.34 -21.12 -8.62
CA ARG A 49 0.78 -21.55 -7.33
C ARG A 49 -0.19 -20.53 -6.75
N PRO A 50 -1.28 -20.20 -7.49
CA PRO A 50 -2.20 -19.15 -7.08
C PRO A 50 -2.83 -19.39 -5.70
N GLU A 51 -2.98 -20.66 -5.30
CA GLU A 51 -3.50 -21.04 -3.99
C GLU A 51 -2.55 -20.70 -2.83
N LYS A 52 -1.25 -20.50 -3.11
CA LYS A 52 -0.18 -20.14 -2.16
C LYS A 52 0.37 -18.73 -2.39
N TYR A 53 -0.39 -17.92 -3.11
CA TYR A 53 0.02 -16.56 -3.43
C TYR A 53 -0.97 -15.54 -2.88
N LEU A 54 -0.45 -14.56 -2.12
CA LEU A 54 -1.22 -13.53 -1.47
C LEU A 54 -0.32 -12.30 -1.17
N SER A 55 -0.85 -11.30 -0.49
CA SER A 55 -0.08 -10.12 -0.09
C SER A 55 0.30 -10.13 1.38
N LEU A 56 1.53 -9.67 1.66
CA LEU A 56 2.02 -9.30 2.98
C LEU A 56 2.62 -7.89 2.87
N HIS A 57 1.77 -6.89 3.08
CA HIS A 57 2.12 -5.49 2.89
C HIS A 57 2.60 -4.86 4.19
N PHE A 58 3.85 -4.45 4.23
CA PHE A 58 4.44 -3.73 5.35
C PHE A 58 4.27 -2.21 5.17
N ALA A 59 3.79 -1.54 6.21
CA ALA A 59 3.74 -0.09 6.23
C ALA A 59 5.14 0.54 6.29
N ASN A 60 5.25 1.79 5.89
CA ASN A 60 6.51 2.53 6.02
C ASN A 60 6.96 2.65 7.48
N SER A 61 8.27 2.66 7.69
CA SER A 61 8.88 2.78 9.02
C SER A 61 8.45 1.64 9.97
N ILE A 62 8.50 0.39 9.50
CA ILE A 62 8.07 -0.81 10.23
C ILE A 62 8.72 -0.95 11.61
N TRP A 63 9.93 -0.40 11.80
CA TRP A 63 10.63 -0.37 13.09
C TRP A 63 9.99 0.55 14.14
N LYS A 64 9.01 1.38 13.72
CA LYS A 64 8.19 2.25 14.61
C LYS A 64 6.72 1.85 14.57
N ASN A 65 6.22 1.53 13.39
CA ASN A 65 4.82 1.23 13.11
C ASN A 65 4.72 -0.24 12.73
N ASN A 66 4.96 -1.13 13.68
CA ASN A 66 5.07 -2.58 13.50
C ASN A 66 3.76 -3.24 13.04
N MET A 67 3.18 -2.79 11.93
CA MET A 67 1.98 -3.36 11.33
C MET A 67 2.24 -3.91 9.94
N THR A 68 1.49 -4.94 9.58
CA THR A 68 1.44 -5.50 8.25
C THR A 68 0.01 -5.90 7.87
N GLU A 69 -0.35 -5.69 6.62
CA GLU A 69 -1.68 -6.03 6.10
C GLU A 69 -1.58 -7.31 5.28
N VAL A 70 -2.38 -8.30 5.65
CA VAL A 70 -2.44 -9.60 4.98
C VAL A 70 -3.70 -9.64 4.12
N MET A 71 -3.54 -9.81 2.81
CA MET A 71 -4.66 -9.79 1.86
C MET A 71 -4.59 -10.97 0.89
N ALA A 72 -5.62 -11.82 0.95
CA ALA A 72 -5.81 -12.91 -0.01
C ALA A 72 -6.39 -12.41 -1.34
N GLN A 73 -6.23 -13.21 -2.39
CA GLN A 73 -6.97 -13.09 -3.64
C GLN A 73 -7.91 -14.30 -3.81
N SER A 74 -8.77 -14.28 -4.81
CA SER A 74 -9.88 -15.24 -4.93
C SER A 74 -9.48 -16.72 -4.97
N GLN A 75 -8.25 -17.05 -5.34
CA GLN A 75 -7.74 -18.43 -5.43
C GLN A 75 -6.85 -18.81 -4.24
N THR A 76 -6.56 -17.88 -3.32
CA THR A 76 -5.73 -18.17 -2.15
C THR A 76 -6.45 -19.16 -1.24
N ASP A 77 -5.80 -20.28 -0.89
CA ASP A 77 -6.28 -21.21 0.12
C ASP A 77 -6.22 -20.53 1.51
N LYS A 78 -7.34 -20.60 2.23
CA LYS A 78 -7.48 -20.00 3.56
C LYS A 78 -6.39 -20.43 4.53
N ARG A 79 -5.90 -21.66 4.42
CA ARG A 79 -4.80 -22.15 5.25
C ARG A 79 -3.56 -21.28 5.13
N TYR A 80 -3.15 -20.89 3.91
CA TYR A 80 -1.97 -20.05 3.72
C TYR A 80 -2.19 -18.61 4.16
N PHE A 81 -3.43 -18.14 4.11
CA PHE A 81 -3.78 -16.85 4.70
C PHE A 81 -3.62 -16.87 6.21
N ASP A 82 -4.17 -17.90 6.89
CA ASP A 82 -4.07 -18.04 8.34
C ASP A 82 -2.60 -18.24 8.77
N GLU A 83 -1.84 -19.12 8.09
CA GLU A 83 -0.40 -19.30 8.33
C GLU A 83 0.40 -18.01 8.19
N LEU A 84 0.03 -17.13 7.25
CA LEU A 84 0.71 -15.86 7.05
C LEU A 84 0.37 -14.82 8.13
N VAL A 85 -0.87 -14.81 8.61
CA VAL A 85 -1.27 -13.99 9.77
C VAL A 85 -0.50 -14.43 11.02
N ASP A 86 -0.40 -15.74 11.26
CA ASP A 86 0.37 -16.28 12.39
C ASP A 86 1.86 -15.94 12.26
N PHE A 87 2.46 -16.13 11.08
CA PHE A 87 3.84 -15.72 10.79
C PHE A 87 4.08 -14.24 11.09
N ALA A 88 3.17 -13.36 10.67
CA ALA A 88 3.31 -11.93 10.91
C ALA A 88 3.29 -11.60 12.42
N ASN A 89 2.43 -12.26 13.20
CA ASN A 89 2.39 -12.13 14.66
C ASN A 89 3.66 -12.70 15.32
N ASP A 90 4.18 -13.83 14.84
CA ASP A 90 5.40 -14.46 15.36
C ASP A 90 6.63 -13.57 15.21
N ILE A 91 6.73 -12.81 14.11
CA ILE A 91 7.77 -11.80 13.91
C ILE A 91 7.45 -10.46 14.60
N ARG A 92 6.45 -10.46 15.51
CA ARG A 92 6.01 -9.30 16.31
C ARG A 92 5.45 -8.13 15.50
N MET A 93 4.89 -8.40 14.34
CA MET A 93 4.10 -7.43 13.62
C MET A 93 2.64 -7.51 14.07
N LEU A 94 1.96 -6.37 14.13
CA LEU A 94 0.50 -6.35 14.23
C LEU A 94 -0.07 -6.76 12.87
N ALA A 95 -0.53 -8.00 12.75
CA ALA A 95 -1.16 -8.49 11.53
C ALA A 95 -2.58 -7.95 11.39
N LEU A 96 -2.87 -7.30 10.28
CA LEU A 96 -4.19 -6.76 9.94
C LEU A 96 -4.78 -7.55 8.76
N PRO A 97 -5.74 -8.46 9.01
CA PRO A 97 -6.43 -9.18 7.95
C PRO A 97 -7.26 -8.24 7.07
N VAL A 98 -7.10 -8.36 5.75
CA VAL A 98 -7.91 -7.66 4.76
C VAL A 98 -8.84 -8.67 4.10
N ASN A 99 -10.11 -8.66 4.50
CA ASN A 99 -11.09 -9.70 4.15
C ASN A 99 -11.51 -9.72 2.68
N LYS A 100 -11.26 -8.64 1.94
CA LYS A 100 -11.58 -8.52 0.52
C LYS A 100 -10.46 -7.77 -0.19
N GLU A 101 -10.05 -8.27 -1.34
CA GLU A 101 -9.04 -7.64 -2.16
C GLU A 101 -9.38 -6.17 -2.43
N LYS A 102 -8.47 -5.27 -2.07
CA LYS A 102 -8.65 -3.82 -2.14
C LYS A 102 -7.34 -3.15 -2.50
N ASN A 103 -7.36 -2.36 -3.56
CA ASN A 103 -6.24 -1.47 -3.90
C ASN A 103 -6.03 -0.47 -2.75
N GLY A 104 -4.78 -0.36 -2.27
CA GLY A 104 -4.43 0.50 -1.14
C GLY A 104 -4.72 -0.11 0.24
N TYR A 105 -5.17 -1.36 0.30
CA TYR A 105 -5.43 -2.08 1.55
C TYR A 105 -6.34 -1.27 2.51
N LEU A 106 -6.12 -1.36 3.82
CA LEU A 106 -6.83 -0.53 4.81
C LEU A 106 -6.18 0.85 4.93
N LEU A 107 -4.85 0.87 5.16
CA LEU A 107 -4.13 2.11 5.47
C LEU A 107 -4.21 3.11 4.34
N ASN A 108 -3.78 2.76 3.13
CA ASN A 108 -3.75 3.70 2.01
C ASN A 108 -5.15 4.05 1.51
N SER A 109 -6.15 3.16 1.70
CA SER A 109 -7.55 3.45 1.36
C SER A 109 -8.16 4.58 2.22
N MET A 110 -7.63 4.81 3.42
CA MET A 110 -7.99 5.93 4.30
C MET A 110 -7.04 7.12 4.12
N LEU A 111 -5.74 6.85 4.05
CA LEU A 111 -4.71 7.87 4.02
C LEU A 111 -4.80 8.73 2.76
N VAL A 112 -4.91 8.11 1.57
CA VAL A 112 -4.88 8.86 0.31
C VAL A 112 -6.08 9.80 0.16
N PRO A 113 -7.35 9.39 0.39
CA PRO A 113 -8.48 10.32 0.37
C PRO A 113 -8.35 11.46 1.38
N TRP A 114 -7.82 11.20 2.58
CA TRP A 114 -7.58 12.23 3.57
C TRP A 114 -6.50 13.24 3.12
N LEU A 115 -5.41 12.78 2.54
CA LEU A 115 -4.38 13.65 1.96
C LEU A 115 -4.94 14.50 0.82
N LEU A 116 -5.77 13.89 -0.05
CA LEU A 116 -6.43 14.60 -1.15
C LEU A 116 -7.41 15.66 -0.64
N SER A 117 -8.13 15.41 0.45
CA SER A 117 -9.02 16.43 1.02
C SER A 117 -8.25 17.64 1.56
N GLY A 118 -7.07 17.43 2.15
CA GLY A 118 -6.18 18.54 2.55
C GLY A 118 -5.68 19.36 1.35
N LEU A 119 -5.29 18.67 0.27
CA LEU A 119 -4.89 19.34 -0.98
C LEU A 119 -6.04 20.13 -1.60
N ASP A 120 -7.25 19.58 -1.61
CA ASP A 120 -8.44 20.25 -2.16
C ASP A 120 -8.73 21.57 -1.44
N LEU A 121 -8.67 21.59 -0.10
CA LEU A 121 -8.82 22.81 0.69
C LEU A 121 -7.80 23.89 0.30
N TYR A 122 -6.56 23.48 0.05
CA TYR A 122 -5.50 24.42 -0.35
C TYR A 122 -5.69 24.93 -1.78
N VAL A 123 -5.94 24.02 -2.74
CA VAL A 123 -6.13 24.36 -4.15
C VAL A 123 -7.35 25.25 -4.38
N SER A 124 -8.44 25.01 -3.63
CA SER A 124 -9.66 25.80 -3.68
C SER A 124 -9.53 27.15 -2.99
N GLY A 125 -8.38 27.46 -2.41
CA GLY A 125 -8.14 28.74 -1.73
C GLY A 125 -8.86 28.90 -0.41
N VAL A 126 -9.33 27.78 0.18
CA VAL A 126 -10.04 27.80 1.48
C VAL A 126 -9.10 28.19 2.61
N SER A 127 -7.86 27.65 2.62
CA SER A 127 -6.85 27.99 3.61
C SER A 127 -5.43 27.63 3.16
N ASP A 128 -4.43 28.07 3.92
CA ASP A 128 -3.03 27.74 3.71
C ASP A 128 -2.65 26.37 4.34
N PRO A 129 -1.56 25.74 3.88
CA PRO A 129 -1.11 24.43 4.36
C PRO A 129 -0.91 24.34 5.88
N LYS A 130 -0.36 25.39 6.48
CA LYS A 130 -0.10 25.45 7.93
C LYS A 130 -1.38 25.43 8.73
N SER A 131 -2.37 26.24 8.32
CA SER A 131 -3.66 26.31 8.97
C SER A 131 -4.44 25.00 8.84
N ILE A 132 -4.38 24.35 7.66
CA ILE A 132 -5.00 23.05 7.43
C ILE A 132 -4.37 21.98 8.33
N ASP A 133 -3.05 21.93 8.43
CA ASP A 133 -2.34 21.01 9.33
C ASP A 133 -2.69 21.28 10.81
N LEU A 134 -2.77 22.54 11.21
CA LEU A 134 -3.14 22.91 12.58
C LEU A 134 -4.58 22.52 12.89
N ALA A 135 -5.52 22.76 11.98
CA ALA A 135 -6.92 22.36 12.16
C ALA A 135 -7.04 20.86 12.42
N TRP A 136 -6.34 20.05 11.63
CA TRP A 136 -6.32 18.59 11.80
C TRP A 136 -5.68 18.17 13.11
N THR A 137 -4.44 18.63 13.37
CA THR A 137 -3.69 18.17 14.54
C THR A 137 -4.31 18.61 15.85
N ARG A 138 -4.89 19.83 15.92
CA ARG A 138 -5.56 20.34 17.13
C ARG A 138 -6.95 19.75 17.30
N GLY A 139 -7.70 19.58 16.21
CA GLY A 139 -9.05 19.03 16.26
C GLY A 139 -9.11 17.54 16.56
N THR A 140 -8.09 16.75 16.16
CA THR A 140 -8.10 15.28 16.29
C THR A 140 -7.08 14.74 17.29
N GLY A 141 -6.10 15.52 17.69
CA GLY A 141 -4.95 15.06 18.47
C GLY A 141 -3.90 14.29 17.63
N ALA A 142 -4.07 14.21 16.31
CA ALA A 142 -3.11 13.53 15.45
C ALA A 142 -1.74 14.23 15.45
N PRO A 143 -0.60 13.48 15.36
CA PRO A 143 0.72 14.09 15.45
C PRO A 143 1.11 14.91 14.23
N LYS A 144 0.48 14.66 13.08
CA LYS A 144 0.75 15.34 11.80
C LYS A 144 -0.54 15.65 11.06
N GLY A 145 -0.57 16.79 10.38
CA GLY A 145 -1.57 17.11 9.38
C GLY A 145 -1.15 16.63 7.98
N PRO A 146 -2.02 16.78 6.97
CA PRO A 146 -1.82 16.24 5.63
C PRO A 146 -0.53 16.74 4.96
N PHE A 147 -0.18 18.01 5.09
CA PHE A 147 1.01 18.57 4.45
C PHE A 147 2.31 18.07 5.10
N ARG A 148 2.34 17.92 6.43
CA ARG A 148 3.48 17.28 7.11
C ARG A 148 3.64 15.80 6.78
N VAL A 149 2.55 15.13 6.40
CA VAL A 149 2.65 13.75 5.88
C VAL A 149 3.23 13.76 4.47
N PHE A 150 2.83 14.69 3.59
CA PHE A 150 3.47 14.87 2.28
C PHE A 150 4.98 15.10 2.39
N ASP A 151 5.42 15.96 3.31
CA ASP A 151 6.86 16.19 3.57
C ASP A 151 7.58 14.89 4.00
N THR A 152 6.89 14.03 4.75
CA THR A 152 7.47 12.76 5.25
C THR A 152 7.61 11.71 4.16
N VAL A 153 6.60 11.59 3.27
CA VAL A 153 6.60 10.58 2.19
C VAL A 153 7.34 11.07 0.95
N GLY A 154 7.54 12.36 0.82
CA GLY A 154 8.13 13.03 -0.33
C GLY A 154 7.12 13.33 -1.44
N ILE A 155 7.23 14.53 -2.02
CA ILE A 155 6.27 15.04 -3.03
C ILE A 155 6.25 14.18 -4.28
N GLN A 156 7.39 13.67 -4.74
CA GLN A 156 7.45 12.77 -5.89
C GLN A 156 6.66 11.49 -5.66
N THR A 157 6.79 10.89 -4.47
CA THR A 157 6.02 9.68 -4.09
C THR A 157 4.54 10.00 -4.03
N ALA A 158 4.17 11.13 -3.43
CA ALA A 158 2.79 11.60 -3.35
C ALA A 158 2.18 11.81 -4.74
N TYR A 159 2.92 12.45 -5.65
CA TYR A 159 2.50 12.62 -7.04
C TYR A 159 2.23 11.29 -7.73
N ASN A 160 3.16 10.33 -7.63
CA ASN A 160 3.00 9.01 -8.25
C ASN A 160 1.78 8.26 -7.70
N ILE A 161 1.52 8.34 -6.39
CA ILE A 161 0.35 7.74 -5.76
C ILE A 161 -0.93 8.38 -6.27
N VAL A 162 -0.99 9.72 -6.24
CA VAL A 162 -2.16 10.49 -6.68
C VAL A 162 -2.53 10.18 -8.14
N MET A 163 -1.52 10.05 -9.01
CA MET A 163 -1.74 9.75 -10.44
C MET A 163 -2.32 8.35 -10.69
N GLN A 164 -2.20 7.43 -9.74
CA GLN A 164 -2.79 6.09 -9.81
C GLN A 164 -4.27 6.06 -9.39
N TYR A 165 -4.77 7.11 -8.74
CA TYR A 165 -6.16 7.20 -8.30
C TYR A 165 -7.04 7.84 -9.38
N GLN A 166 -8.05 7.11 -9.86
CA GLN A 166 -8.94 7.53 -10.96
C GLN A 166 -9.84 8.75 -10.66
N LYS A 167 -9.93 9.19 -9.40
CA LYS A 167 -10.77 10.31 -8.96
C LYS A 167 -9.97 11.43 -8.29
N VAL A 168 -8.90 11.85 -8.93
CA VAL A 168 -8.14 13.02 -8.45
C VAL A 168 -8.80 14.28 -8.96
N PRO A 169 -9.08 15.28 -8.09
CA PRO A 169 -9.52 16.59 -8.55
C PRO A 169 -8.56 17.14 -9.61
N SER A 170 -9.10 17.66 -10.70
CA SER A 170 -8.32 18.10 -11.89
C SER A 170 -7.22 19.12 -11.60
N LEU A 171 -7.33 19.86 -10.49
CA LEU A 171 -6.36 20.87 -10.05
C LEU A 171 -5.24 20.32 -9.17
N VAL A 172 -5.43 19.15 -8.52
CA VAL A 172 -4.44 18.59 -7.58
C VAL A 172 -3.20 18.09 -8.29
N SER A 173 -3.35 17.40 -9.42
CA SER A 173 -2.22 16.87 -10.20
C SER A 173 -1.28 17.97 -10.76
N PRO A 174 -1.79 19.05 -11.39
CA PRO A 174 -0.95 20.17 -11.80
C PRO A 174 -0.26 20.91 -10.64
N LEU A 175 -0.92 21.00 -9.48
CA LEU A 175 -0.32 21.60 -8.28
C LEU A 175 0.85 20.78 -7.77
N LEU A 176 0.68 19.50 -7.57
CA LEU A 176 1.77 18.60 -7.13
C LEU A 176 2.95 18.63 -8.09
N LYS A 177 2.69 18.73 -9.40
CA LYS A 177 3.74 18.87 -10.41
C LYS A 177 4.52 20.18 -10.29
N LYS A 178 3.88 21.27 -9.84
CA LYS A 178 4.58 22.56 -9.60
C LYS A 178 5.41 22.55 -8.31
N MET A 179 5.09 21.68 -7.35
CA MET A 179 5.81 21.57 -6.07
C MET A 179 7.05 20.67 -6.17
N MET A 180 7.17 19.91 -7.25
CA MET A 180 8.36 19.10 -7.59
C MET A 180 9.44 19.94 -8.25
#